data_924cf83d665f1efa2f2d411e794ffa92
#
_entry.id   924cf83d665f1efa2f2d411e794ffa92
#
_cell.length_a   1.000
_cell.length_b   1.000
_cell.length_c   1.000
_cell.angle_alpha   90.00
_cell.angle_beta   90.00
_cell.angle_gamma   90.00
#
_symmetry.space_group_name_H-M   'P 1'
#
loop_
_entity.id
_entity.type
_entity.pdbx_description
1 polymer ?
#
loop_
_entity_poly.entity_id
_entity_poly.type
_entity_poly.pdbx_seq_one_letter_code
_entity_poly.pdbx_strand_id
1 'polypeptide(L)'
;MLKLRIYQTIPMPLQLDIECSNGELHALVGPSGSGKTSALRTIAGLRNPAHGQIECDGEIWFSAIEGTGLKPLALSPAQRSCGLLFQQYALFPHLSAIDNVQIPLQNSRHTAAEKKSIAQDWLARMGIGELAQRMPNQLSGGQQQRVALARALARQPKVLLLDEPFSAIDTPTRQGLYKTLAQLRRDLDIPIILVTHDLREAGLLADRITVIDRGIGLQTASPQNLFQKPRNSRVAELVGISNLFQGRFNQGKLQWQGTDIALDVVDKNKIPADSIVAWVIPQSGISVGRTKTALSHTASVSEISAIGQIAVIQFAIPASDQTVIWEASTAEVRRLELGIGIQVELELDGKQIHIMPLRPINDPRRFTTIAPN
;
A
#
# COMPACT_ATOMS: atom_id res chain seq x y z
N MET A 1 16.35 -8.43 9.71
CA MET A 1 14.89 -8.64 9.82
C MET A 1 14.30 -7.66 10.83
N LEU A 2 13.17 -6.99 10.52
CA LEU A 2 12.40 -6.14 11.42
C LEU A 2 11.12 -6.85 11.85
N LYS A 3 10.85 -6.86 13.18
CA LYS A 3 9.58 -7.31 13.75
C LYS A 3 8.97 -6.18 14.57
N LEU A 4 7.71 -5.88 14.30
CA LEU A 4 6.92 -4.84 14.95
C LEU A 4 5.60 -5.44 15.42
N ARG A 5 5.41 -5.53 16.74
CA ARG A 5 4.13 -5.88 17.34
C ARG A 5 3.78 -4.83 18.38
N ILE A 6 2.87 -3.94 18.05
CA ILE A 6 2.53 -2.80 18.90
C ILE A 6 1.02 -2.68 19.08
N TYR A 7 0.66 -2.21 20.26
CA TYR A 7 -0.71 -1.94 20.64
C TYR A 7 -0.80 -0.68 21.49
N GLN A 8 -1.67 0.24 21.12
CA GLN A 8 -2.08 1.38 21.94
C GLN A 8 -3.48 1.86 21.55
N THR A 9 -4.16 2.50 22.49
CA THR A 9 -5.47 3.15 22.26
C THR A 9 -5.38 4.67 22.29
N ILE A 10 -4.54 5.24 23.14
CA ILE A 10 -4.36 6.68 23.38
C ILE A 10 -2.88 7.04 23.14
N PRO A 11 -2.57 8.21 22.59
CA PRO A 11 -3.46 9.30 22.12
C PRO A 11 -4.14 9.01 20.77
N MET A 12 -3.74 7.99 20.06
CA MET A 12 -4.28 7.55 18.79
C MET A 12 -4.20 6.03 18.74
N PRO A 13 -5.27 5.33 18.35
CA PRO A 13 -5.20 3.88 18.17
C PRO A 13 -4.04 3.50 17.24
N LEU A 14 -3.29 2.48 17.62
CA LEU A 14 -2.27 1.88 16.76
C LEU A 14 -2.10 0.41 17.13
N GLN A 15 -2.56 -0.47 16.25
CA GLN A 15 -2.46 -1.92 16.40
C GLN A 15 -1.88 -2.52 15.13
N LEU A 16 -0.62 -2.91 15.20
CA LEU A 16 0.13 -3.43 14.06
C LEU A 16 0.93 -4.66 14.47
N ASP A 17 0.93 -5.65 13.59
CA ASP A 17 1.80 -6.83 13.64
C ASP A 17 2.43 -6.96 12.25
N ILE A 18 3.73 -6.65 12.15
CA ILE A 18 4.47 -6.56 10.88
C ILE A 18 5.80 -7.30 11.07
N GLU A 19 6.10 -8.15 10.12
CA GLU A 19 7.41 -8.74 9.94
C GLU A 19 7.92 -8.36 8.55
N CYS A 20 9.16 -7.86 8.46
CA CYS A 20 9.82 -7.50 7.23
C CYS A 20 11.22 -8.13 7.21
N SER A 21 11.46 -8.99 6.25
CA SER A 21 12.73 -9.72 6.09
C SER A 21 13.82 -8.80 5.53
N ASN A 22 15.06 -9.24 5.61
CA ASN A 22 16.15 -8.56 4.92
C ASN A 22 15.92 -8.64 3.40
N GLY A 23 16.24 -7.56 2.69
CA GLY A 23 15.98 -7.42 1.26
C GLY A 23 14.50 -7.28 0.88
N GLU A 24 13.56 -7.34 1.84
CA GLU A 24 12.12 -7.16 1.62
C GLU A 24 11.74 -5.68 1.68
N LEU A 25 10.88 -5.24 0.76
CA LEU A 25 10.18 -3.97 0.83
C LEU A 25 8.73 -4.21 1.26
N HIS A 26 8.38 -3.69 2.42
CA HIS A 26 7.05 -3.79 2.99
C HIS A 26 6.37 -2.41 2.97
N ALA A 27 5.27 -2.29 2.24
CA ALA A 27 4.52 -1.05 2.17
C ALA A 27 3.41 -0.98 3.22
N LEU A 28 3.23 0.19 3.83
CA LEU A 28 2.09 0.54 4.67
C LEU A 28 1.20 1.48 3.89
N VAL A 29 -0.01 1.06 3.57
CA VAL A 29 -0.97 1.84 2.77
C VAL A 29 -2.26 2.11 3.54
N GLY A 30 -2.95 3.18 3.20
CA GLY A 30 -4.23 3.55 3.81
C GLY A 30 -4.52 5.03 3.69
N PRO A 31 -5.71 5.49 4.11
CA PRO A 31 -6.11 6.89 4.01
C PRO A 31 -5.20 7.82 4.83
N SER A 32 -5.25 9.12 4.54
CA SER A 32 -4.61 10.13 5.37
C SER A 32 -5.12 10.04 6.81
N GLY A 33 -4.21 10.16 7.78
CA GLY A 33 -4.57 10.01 9.21
C GLY A 33 -4.74 8.58 9.70
N SER A 34 -4.55 7.54 8.87
CA SER A 34 -4.71 6.14 9.30
C SER A 34 -3.62 5.61 10.25
N GLY A 35 -2.56 6.38 10.51
CA GLY A 35 -1.50 5.98 11.44
C GLY A 35 -0.19 5.52 10.81
N LYS A 36 -0.04 5.54 9.49
CA LYS A 36 1.17 5.09 8.76
C LYS A 36 2.45 5.78 9.23
N THR A 37 2.49 7.12 9.17
CA THR A 37 3.62 7.92 9.66
C THR A 37 3.87 7.71 11.15
N SER A 38 2.81 7.47 11.96
CA SER A 38 2.96 7.17 13.39
C SER A 38 3.64 5.81 13.60
N ALA A 39 3.29 4.79 12.82
CA ALA A 39 3.96 3.50 12.85
C ALA A 39 5.46 3.65 12.53
N LEU A 40 5.77 4.40 11.46
CA LEU A 40 7.14 4.64 11.03
C LEU A 40 7.95 5.41 12.09
N ARG A 41 7.37 6.47 12.69
CA ARG A 41 7.99 7.21 13.81
C ARG A 41 8.18 6.36 15.04
N THR A 42 7.31 5.39 15.29
CA THR A 42 7.43 4.43 16.39
C THR A 42 8.62 3.50 16.16
N ILE A 43 8.80 2.97 14.95
CA ILE A 43 9.98 2.17 14.60
C ILE A 43 11.27 2.98 14.78
N ALA A 44 11.28 4.24 14.33
CA ALA A 44 12.42 5.13 14.46
C ALA A 44 12.75 5.57 15.92
N GLY A 45 11.86 5.27 16.89
CA GLY A 45 12.02 5.68 18.29
C GLY A 45 11.67 7.14 18.56
N LEU A 46 11.09 7.84 17.59
CA LEU A 46 10.58 9.22 17.74
C LEU A 46 9.26 9.25 18.53
N ARG A 47 8.67 8.08 18.75
CA ARG A 47 7.45 7.86 19.51
C ARG A 47 7.52 6.50 20.19
N ASN A 48 7.07 6.40 21.43
CA ASN A 48 6.95 5.12 22.11
C ASN A 48 5.49 4.69 22.11
N PRO A 49 5.16 3.45 21.73
CA PRO A 49 3.81 2.93 21.87
C PRO A 49 3.53 2.61 23.36
N ALA A 50 2.25 2.41 23.71
CA ALA A 50 1.89 2.03 25.07
C ALA A 50 2.40 0.62 25.41
N HIS A 51 2.19 -0.33 24.51
CA HIS A 51 2.55 -1.74 24.70
C HIS A 51 3.11 -2.33 23.41
N GLY A 52 3.91 -3.38 23.54
CA GLY A 52 4.40 -4.16 22.42
C GLY A 52 5.90 -4.37 22.41
N GLN A 53 6.40 -4.81 21.28
CA GLN A 53 7.82 -5.08 21.04
C GLN A 53 8.22 -4.63 19.65
N ILE A 54 9.41 -4.07 19.54
CA ILE A 54 10.09 -3.74 18.29
C ILE A 54 11.47 -4.37 18.36
N GLU A 55 11.76 -5.22 17.40
CA GLU A 55 13.03 -5.92 17.26
C GLU A 55 13.58 -5.69 15.84
N CYS A 56 14.85 -5.35 15.72
CA CYS A 56 15.52 -5.23 14.45
C CYS A 56 16.87 -5.94 14.49
N ASP A 57 17.06 -6.89 13.59
CA ASP A 57 18.29 -7.67 13.47
C ASP A 57 18.73 -8.32 14.79
N GLY A 58 17.76 -8.94 15.52
CA GLY A 58 17.97 -9.61 16.81
C GLY A 58 18.12 -8.66 17.99
N GLU A 59 18.13 -7.34 17.78
CA GLU A 59 18.23 -6.34 18.84
C GLU A 59 16.85 -5.80 19.21
N ILE A 60 16.48 -5.83 20.50
CA ILE A 60 15.22 -5.27 20.99
C ILE A 60 15.38 -3.75 21.11
N TRP A 61 14.63 -3.01 20.29
CA TRP A 61 14.62 -1.54 20.30
C TRP A 61 13.55 -0.95 21.23
N PHE A 62 12.49 -1.70 21.44
CA PHE A 62 11.41 -1.36 22.35
C PHE A 62 10.77 -2.64 22.90
N SER A 63 10.46 -2.64 24.21
CA SER A 63 9.66 -3.70 24.82
C SER A 63 8.89 -3.12 26.00
N ALA A 64 7.57 -3.19 25.95
CA ALA A 64 6.66 -2.87 27.04
C ALA A 64 5.52 -3.91 27.01
N ILE A 65 5.68 -4.99 27.79
CA ILE A 65 4.73 -6.11 27.83
C ILE A 65 3.90 -5.98 29.09
N GLU A 66 2.59 -5.86 28.92
CA GLU A 66 1.64 -5.74 30.02
C GLU A 66 1.66 -6.99 30.92
N GLY A 67 1.56 -6.79 32.24
CA GLY A 67 1.48 -7.89 33.22
C GLY A 67 2.81 -8.56 33.57
N THR A 68 3.95 -8.19 33.00
CA THR A 68 5.24 -8.83 33.27
C THR A 68 5.99 -8.22 34.45
N GLY A 69 5.60 -7.04 34.94
CA GLY A 69 6.33 -6.32 35.97
C GLY A 69 7.74 -5.81 35.57
N LEU A 70 8.15 -6.07 34.31
CA LEU A 70 9.43 -5.63 33.79
C LEU A 70 9.39 -4.13 33.43
N LYS A 71 10.49 -3.42 33.69
CA LYS A 71 10.62 -2.03 33.25
C LYS A 71 10.63 -1.96 31.72
N PRO A 72 9.89 -1.03 31.13
CA PRO A 72 9.93 -0.84 29.68
C PRO A 72 11.35 -0.53 29.20
N LEU A 73 11.76 -1.21 28.12
CA LEU A 73 12.97 -0.88 27.36
C LEU A 73 12.58 0.01 26.20
N ALA A 74 13.24 1.14 26.03
CA ALA A 74 13.06 2.00 24.88
C ALA A 74 14.40 2.63 24.47
N LEU A 75 15.00 2.13 23.41
CA LEU A 75 16.18 2.76 22.83
C LEU A 75 15.81 4.12 22.21
N SER A 76 16.64 5.13 22.46
CA SER A 76 16.48 6.44 21.83
C SER A 76 16.68 6.35 20.30
N PRO A 77 16.20 7.32 19.51
CA PRO A 77 16.41 7.32 18.05
C PRO A 77 17.89 7.25 17.65
N ALA A 78 18.78 7.86 18.43
CA ALA A 78 20.22 7.83 18.17
C ALA A 78 20.85 6.44 18.35
N GLN A 79 20.26 5.61 19.21
CA GLN A 79 20.71 4.23 19.49
C GLN A 79 20.14 3.24 18.49
N ARG A 80 19.02 3.55 17.84
CA ARG A 80 18.44 2.71 16.79
C ARG A 80 19.18 2.90 15.48
N SER A 81 19.71 1.82 14.93
CA SER A 81 20.38 1.86 13.62
C SER A 81 19.34 1.91 12.49
N CYS A 82 18.62 3.02 12.34
CA CYS A 82 17.63 3.20 11.28
C CYS A 82 17.98 4.38 10.37
N GLY A 83 17.77 4.21 9.07
CA GLY A 83 17.75 5.30 8.08
C GLY A 83 16.32 5.79 7.92
N LEU A 84 16.08 7.10 8.07
CA LEU A 84 14.75 7.69 7.95
C LEU A 84 14.75 8.78 6.89
N LEU A 85 13.88 8.63 5.90
CA LEU A 85 13.56 9.66 4.93
C LEU A 85 12.18 10.24 5.26
N PHE A 86 12.15 11.53 5.59
CA PHE A 86 10.94 12.28 5.90
C PHE A 86 10.23 12.74 4.62
N GLN A 87 8.93 12.94 4.69
CA GLN A 87 8.08 13.39 3.57
C GLN A 87 8.58 14.70 2.92
N GLN A 88 9.10 15.66 3.70
CA GLN A 88 9.66 16.91 3.20
C GLN A 88 11.18 16.88 3.10
N TYR A 89 11.80 15.70 3.00
CA TYR A 89 13.23 15.44 2.93
C TYR A 89 14.04 15.95 4.13
N ALA A 90 13.61 17.01 4.80
CA ALA A 90 14.23 17.64 5.98
C ALA A 90 15.75 17.87 5.79
N LEU A 91 16.14 18.35 4.62
CA LEU A 91 17.53 18.77 4.38
C LEU A 91 17.84 20.04 5.15
N PHE A 92 19.08 20.15 5.65
CA PHE A 92 19.57 21.35 6.28
C PHE A 92 19.84 22.41 5.20
N PRO A 93 19.09 23.53 5.16
CA PRO A 93 19.13 24.45 4.03
C PRO A 93 20.45 25.24 3.92
N HIS A 94 21.21 25.32 5.01
CA HIS A 94 22.48 26.00 5.11
C HIS A 94 23.71 25.09 4.88
N LEU A 95 23.46 23.82 4.54
CA LEU A 95 24.51 22.83 4.25
C LEU A 95 24.42 22.38 2.80
N SER A 96 25.57 22.14 2.17
CA SER A 96 25.65 21.55 0.84
C SER A 96 25.10 20.12 0.82
N ALA A 97 24.90 19.54 -0.36
CA ALA A 97 24.45 18.16 -0.51
C ALA A 97 25.40 17.19 0.21
N ILE A 98 26.71 17.33 0.02
CA ILE A 98 27.69 16.45 0.68
C ILE A 98 27.70 16.64 2.20
N ASP A 99 27.57 17.88 2.70
CA ASP A 99 27.54 18.14 4.13
C ASP A 99 26.27 17.57 4.77
N ASN A 100 25.12 17.66 4.09
CA ASN A 100 23.89 16.98 4.53
C ASN A 100 24.10 15.48 4.72
N VAL A 101 24.80 14.82 3.79
CA VAL A 101 25.06 13.37 3.86
C VAL A 101 26.09 13.04 4.95
N GLN A 102 26.99 13.96 5.32
CA GLN A 102 27.97 13.78 6.40
C GLN A 102 27.38 13.91 7.81
N ILE A 103 26.25 14.63 8.00
CA ILE A 103 25.65 14.86 9.32
C ILE A 103 25.49 13.59 10.16
N PRO A 104 24.89 12.49 9.64
CA PRO A 104 24.73 11.28 10.44
C PRO A 104 26.06 10.61 10.82
N LEU A 105 27.16 10.96 10.14
CA LEU A 105 28.48 10.42 10.40
C LEU A 105 29.27 11.19 11.47
N GLN A 106 28.78 12.34 11.96
CA GLN A 106 29.52 13.21 12.88
C GLN A 106 30.01 12.49 14.13
N ASN A 107 29.17 11.63 14.72
CA ASN A 107 29.49 10.87 15.93
C ASN A 107 30.07 9.46 15.62
N SER A 108 30.47 9.18 14.40
CA SER A 108 31.15 7.95 14.02
C SER A 108 32.65 8.03 14.30
N ARG A 109 33.32 6.85 14.32
CA ARG A 109 34.79 6.77 14.49
C ARG A 109 35.60 7.15 13.24
N HIS A 110 34.92 7.47 12.12
CA HIS A 110 35.56 7.83 10.86
C HIS A 110 36.27 9.18 10.94
N THR A 111 37.40 9.30 10.29
CA THR A 111 38.11 10.55 10.07
C THR A 111 37.33 11.51 9.16
N ALA A 112 37.67 12.78 9.12
CA ALA A 112 37.00 13.76 8.25
C ALA A 112 37.11 13.37 6.76
N ALA A 113 38.25 12.81 6.33
CA ALA A 113 38.47 12.32 4.96
C ALA A 113 37.58 11.13 4.63
N GLU A 114 37.47 10.15 5.52
CA GLU A 114 36.59 8.99 5.35
C GLU A 114 35.10 9.40 5.30
N LYS A 115 34.65 10.30 6.18
CA LYS A 115 33.28 10.83 6.16
C LYS A 115 32.96 11.49 4.82
N LYS A 116 33.88 12.26 4.28
CA LYS A 116 33.75 12.90 2.98
C LYS A 116 33.68 11.87 1.85
N SER A 117 34.56 10.86 1.88
CA SER A 117 34.55 9.76 0.90
C SER A 117 33.22 8.99 0.92
N ILE A 118 32.75 8.58 2.10
CA ILE A 118 31.46 7.90 2.27
C ILE A 118 30.33 8.73 1.68
N ALA A 119 30.29 10.05 1.98
CA ALA A 119 29.25 10.92 1.46
C ALA A 119 29.32 11.08 -0.07
N GLN A 120 30.51 11.18 -0.64
CA GLN A 120 30.73 11.24 -2.08
C GLN A 120 30.27 9.95 -2.77
N ASP A 121 30.59 8.79 -2.21
CA ASP A 121 30.20 7.49 -2.72
C ASP A 121 28.66 7.32 -2.75
N TRP A 122 27.99 7.74 -1.68
CA TRP A 122 26.53 7.70 -1.64
C TRP A 122 25.89 8.67 -2.64
N LEU A 123 26.41 9.88 -2.80
CA LEU A 123 25.92 10.82 -3.82
C LEU A 123 26.15 10.28 -5.24
N ALA A 124 27.29 9.64 -5.50
CA ALA A 124 27.56 8.98 -6.77
C ALA A 124 26.61 7.82 -7.05
N ARG A 125 26.35 6.94 -6.06
CA ARG A 125 25.34 5.86 -6.16
C ARG A 125 23.93 6.39 -6.43
N MET A 126 23.60 7.57 -5.91
CA MET A 126 22.33 8.25 -6.21
C MET A 126 22.31 8.94 -7.58
N GLY A 127 23.42 8.93 -8.35
CA GLY A 127 23.54 9.59 -9.64
C GLY A 127 23.51 11.11 -9.57
N ILE A 128 24.03 11.69 -8.47
CA ILE A 128 24.09 13.14 -8.22
C ILE A 128 25.46 13.58 -7.65
N GLY A 129 26.52 12.81 -7.93
CA GLY A 129 27.86 13.10 -7.43
C GLY A 129 28.41 14.48 -7.84
N GLU A 130 28.09 14.94 -9.05
CA GLU A 130 28.46 16.26 -9.57
C GLU A 130 27.75 17.41 -8.87
N LEU A 131 26.68 17.15 -8.13
CA LEU A 131 25.91 18.14 -7.39
C LEU A 131 26.33 18.26 -5.93
N ALA A 132 27.41 17.59 -5.51
CA ALA A 132 27.84 17.47 -4.11
C ALA A 132 27.96 18.80 -3.38
N GLN A 133 28.38 19.88 -4.07
CA GLN A 133 28.58 21.21 -3.49
C GLN A 133 27.34 22.12 -3.58
N ARG A 134 26.22 21.66 -4.19
CA ARG A 134 25.00 22.44 -4.31
C ARG A 134 24.27 22.52 -2.98
N MET A 135 23.67 23.68 -2.73
CA MET A 135 22.74 23.88 -1.61
C MET A 135 21.35 23.30 -1.94
N PRO A 136 20.52 22.91 -0.96
CA PRO A 136 19.19 22.36 -1.22
C PRO A 136 18.31 23.23 -2.14
N ASN A 137 18.35 24.55 -2.02
CA ASN A 137 17.60 25.48 -2.85
C ASN A 137 18.07 25.53 -4.33
N GLN A 138 19.22 24.94 -4.63
CA GLN A 138 19.78 24.83 -5.98
C GLN A 138 19.50 23.46 -6.62
N LEU A 139 18.76 22.60 -5.93
CA LEU A 139 18.43 21.23 -6.33
C LEU A 139 16.94 21.10 -6.65
N SER A 140 16.61 20.33 -7.68
CA SER A 140 15.22 19.93 -7.92
C SER A 140 14.68 19.03 -6.78
N GLY A 141 13.36 18.90 -6.66
CA GLY A 141 12.75 18.06 -5.63
C GLY A 141 13.26 16.60 -5.66
N GLY A 142 13.41 16.02 -6.85
CA GLY A 142 13.98 14.68 -6.98
C GLY A 142 15.47 14.59 -6.62
N GLN A 143 16.25 15.64 -6.87
CA GLN A 143 17.65 15.72 -6.44
C GLN A 143 17.75 15.87 -4.93
N GLN A 144 16.92 16.70 -4.31
CA GLN A 144 16.83 16.83 -2.85
C GLN A 144 16.48 15.49 -2.19
N GLN A 145 15.54 14.75 -2.76
CA GLN A 145 15.18 13.42 -2.28
C GLN A 145 16.37 12.46 -2.35
N ARG A 146 17.12 12.44 -3.46
CA ARG A 146 18.32 11.59 -3.60
C ARG A 146 19.39 11.95 -2.58
N VAL A 147 19.58 13.23 -2.25
CA VAL A 147 20.46 13.66 -1.15
C VAL A 147 19.94 13.13 0.20
N ALA A 148 18.64 13.25 0.46
CA ALA A 148 18.05 12.78 1.71
C ALA A 148 18.15 11.25 1.85
N LEU A 149 18.00 10.51 0.75
CA LEU A 149 18.18 9.06 0.72
C LEU A 149 19.65 8.67 0.96
N ALA A 150 20.59 9.35 0.30
CA ALA A 150 22.02 9.19 0.56
C ALA A 150 22.34 9.42 2.04
N ARG A 151 21.80 10.50 2.64
CA ARG A 151 21.95 10.81 4.07
C ARG A 151 21.40 9.69 4.97
N ALA A 152 20.21 9.17 4.66
CA ALA A 152 19.59 8.09 5.43
C ALA A 152 20.43 6.80 5.42
N LEU A 153 21.14 6.54 4.32
CA LEU A 153 21.95 5.32 4.12
C LEU A 153 23.42 5.46 4.55
N ALA A 154 23.92 6.68 4.75
CA ALA A 154 25.34 6.95 5.05
C ALA A 154 25.86 6.19 6.29
N ARG A 155 25.01 5.96 7.31
CA ARG A 155 25.36 5.18 8.52
C ARG A 155 25.23 3.67 8.37
N GLN A 156 24.93 3.15 7.19
CA GLN A 156 24.66 1.72 6.97
C GLN A 156 23.60 1.20 7.96
N PRO A 157 22.35 1.70 7.88
CA PRO A 157 21.32 1.35 8.84
C PRO A 157 20.89 -0.13 8.72
N LYS A 158 20.33 -0.69 9.80
CA LYS A 158 19.74 -2.03 9.86
C LYS A 158 18.30 -2.08 9.27
N VAL A 159 17.66 -0.93 9.09
CA VAL A 159 16.36 -0.78 8.44
C VAL A 159 16.26 0.58 7.76
N LEU A 160 15.62 0.65 6.60
CA LEU A 160 15.32 1.89 5.90
C LEU A 160 13.82 2.20 6.00
N LEU A 161 13.49 3.40 6.47
CA LEU A 161 12.14 3.90 6.69
C LEU A 161 11.87 5.06 5.73
N LEU A 162 10.84 4.95 4.89
CA LEU A 162 10.51 5.92 3.86
C LEU A 162 9.09 6.46 4.09
N ASP A 163 8.96 7.74 4.44
CA ASP A 163 7.67 8.40 4.68
C ASP A 163 7.24 9.20 3.45
N GLU A 164 6.31 8.67 2.67
CA GLU A 164 5.78 9.25 1.42
C GLU A 164 6.87 9.80 0.48
N PRO A 165 7.85 8.99 0.11
CA PRO A 165 9.05 9.47 -0.58
C PRO A 165 8.78 10.09 -1.94
N PHE A 166 7.63 9.79 -2.57
CA PHE A 166 7.35 10.21 -3.95
C PHE A 166 6.26 11.29 -4.07
N SER A 167 5.69 11.76 -2.95
CA SER A 167 4.52 12.64 -2.94
C SER A 167 4.74 14.03 -3.57
N ALA A 168 5.98 14.53 -3.52
CA ALA A 168 6.32 15.89 -3.99
C ALA A 168 7.06 15.93 -5.34
N ILE A 169 6.95 14.86 -6.16
CA ILE A 169 7.76 14.68 -7.36
C ILE A 169 6.90 14.51 -8.60
N ASP A 170 7.33 15.14 -9.71
CA ASP A 170 6.73 14.98 -11.02
C ASP A 170 6.86 13.54 -11.57
N THR A 171 5.96 13.14 -12.44
CA THR A 171 5.86 11.75 -12.94
C THR A 171 7.13 11.22 -13.60
N PRO A 172 7.86 11.97 -14.49
CA PRO A 172 9.08 11.46 -15.10
C PRO A 172 10.20 11.21 -14.08
N THR A 173 10.40 12.13 -13.15
CA THR A 173 11.41 12.02 -12.08
C THR A 173 11.09 10.88 -11.13
N ARG A 174 9.81 10.66 -10.82
CA ARG A 174 9.31 9.57 -9.96
C ARG A 174 9.69 8.19 -10.51
N GLN A 175 9.55 7.96 -11.82
CA GLN A 175 9.95 6.70 -12.44
C GLN A 175 11.46 6.41 -12.29
N GLY A 176 12.28 7.46 -12.41
CA GLY A 176 13.73 7.35 -12.16
C GLY A 176 14.05 6.93 -10.71
N LEU A 177 13.28 7.45 -9.75
CA LEU A 177 13.44 7.10 -8.34
C LEU A 177 12.97 5.68 -8.00
N TYR A 178 11.91 5.18 -8.66
CA TYR A 178 11.51 3.77 -8.52
C TYR A 178 12.65 2.84 -8.94
N LYS A 179 13.32 3.14 -10.05
CA LYS A 179 14.49 2.37 -10.50
C LYS A 179 15.64 2.44 -9.49
N THR A 180 15.90 3.64 -8.94
CA THR A 180 16.93 3.84 -7.91
C THR A 180 16.61 3.01 -6.65
N LEU A 181 15.36 3.05 -6.16
CA LEU A 181 14.95 2.27 -5.00
C LEU A 181 15.00 0.76 -5.26
N ALA A 182 14.58 0.32 -6.45
CA ALA A 182 14.67 -1.09 -6.86
C ALA A 182 16.14 -1.57 -6.95
N GLN A 183 17.07 -0.70 -7.40
CA GLN A 183 18.50 -1.00 -7.39
C GLN A 183 19.04 -1.08 -5.95
N LEU A 184 18.77 -0.06 -5.14
CA LEU A 184 19.19 -0.03 -3.72
C LEU A 184 18.71 -1.27 -2.96
N ARG A 185 17.48 -1.70 -3.21
CA ARG A 185 16.93 -2.91 -2.59
C ARG A 185 17.75 -4.17 -2.92
N ARG A 186 18.27 -4.28 -4.14
CA ARG A 186 19.15 -5.41 -4.53
C ARG A 186 20.52 -5.34 -3.87
N ASP A 187 21.02 -4.11 -3.65
CA ASP A 187 22.34 -3.86 -3.12
C ASP A 187 22.36 -3.86 -1.58
N LEU A 188 21.21 -3.63 -0.94
CA LEU A 188 21.07 -3.54 0.50
C LEU A 188 20.29 -4.75 1.04
N ASP A 189 20.94 -5.57 1.82
CA ASP A 189 20.30 -6.71 2.51
C ASP A 189 19.69 -6.26 3.85
N ILE A 190 18.80 -5.25 3.80
CA ILE A 190 18.09 -4.73 4.96
C ILE A 190 16.58 -4.63 4.68
N PRO A 191 15.71 -4.71 5.72
CA PRO A 191 14.30 -4.45 5.57
C PRO A 191 14.04 -2.99 5.19
N ILE A 192 13.07 -2.76 4.31
CA ILE A 192 12.62 -1.44 3.86
C ILE A 192 11.15 -1.29 4.17
N ILE A 193 10.77 -0.27 4.95
CA ILE A 193 9.38 0.09 5.21
C ILE A 193 9.04 1.34 4.40
N LEU A 194 8.06 1.21 3.52
CA LEU A 194 7.55 2.28 2.67
C LEU A 194 6.16 2.71 3.15
N VAL A 195 6.00 3.96 3.55
CA VAL A 195 4.69 4.56 3.78
C VAL A 195 4.27 5.30 2.52
N THR A 196 3.10 4.97 1.99
CA THR A 196 2.50 5.69 0.87
C THR A 196 0.97 5.63 0.94
N HIS A 197 0.30 6.57 0.31
CA HIS A 197 -1.14 6.53 0.04
C HIS A 197 -1.43 6.08 -1.41
N ASP A 198 -0.40 5.95 -2.24
CA ASP A 198 -0.54 5.50 -3.63
C ASP A 198 -0.36 3.97 -3.71
N LEU A 199 -1.46 3.29 -4.02
CA LEU A 199 -1.48 1.82 -4.18
C LEU A 199 -0.69 1.34 -5.40
N ARG A 200 -0.53 2.18 -6.43
CA ARG A 200 0.28 1.85 -7.61
C ARG A 200 1.75 1.78 -7.22
N GLU A 201 2.22 2.72 -6.41
CA GLU A 201 3.58 2.71 -5.86
C GLU A 201 3.82 1.44 -5.03
N ALA A 202 2.90 1.15 -4.10
CA ALA A 202 2.98 -0.04 -3.27
C ALA A 202 2.96 -1.32 -4.11
N GLY A 203 2.06 -1.40 -5.11
CA GLY A 203 1.94 -2.56 -6.00
C GLY A 203 3.17 -2.81 -6.89
N LEU A 204 3.87 -1.74 -7.29
CA LEU A 204 5.08 -1.83 -8.14
C LEU A 204 6.35 -2.17 -7.34
N LEU A 205 6.44 -1.70 -6.10
CA LEU A 205 7.70 -1.73 -5.35
C LEU A 205 7.73 -2.77 -4.25
N ALA A 206 6.58 -3.06 -3.62
CA ALA A 206 6.54 -3.86 -2.41
C ALA A 206 6.36 -5.36 -2.68
N ASP A 207 7.00 -6.17 -1.83
CA ASP A 207 6.75 -7.62 -1.74
C ASP A 207 5.50 -7.91 -0.93
N ARG A 208 5.29 -7.11 0.12
CA ARG A 208 4.12 -7.20 1.00
C ARG A 208 3.55 -5.82 1.26
N ILE A 209 2.23 -5.76 1.37
CA ILE A 209 1.49 -4.55 1.69
C ILE A 209 0.65 -4.81 2.93
N THR A 210 0.74 -3.91 3.91
CA THR A 210 -0.21 -3.85 5.03
C THR A 210 -1.15 -2.67 4.81
N VAL A 211 -2.45 -2.98 4.73
CA VAL A 211 -3.50 -1.96 4.69
C VAL A 211 -3.82 -1.54 6.11
N ILE A 212 -3.71 -0.23 6.39
CA ILE A 212 -3.99 0.36 7.69
C ILE A 212 -5.20 1.29 7.58
N ASP A 213 -6.15 1.12 8.48
CA ASP A 213 -7.25 2.05 8.66
C ASP A 213 -7.48 2.34 10.14
N ARG A 214 -7.64 3.62 10.49
CA ARG A 214 -7.88 4.08 11.88
C ARG A 214 -6.90 3.48 12.90
N GLY A 215 -5.65 3.35 12.51
CA GLY A 215 -4.59 2.79 13.36
C GLY A 215 -4.53 1.27 13.42
N ILE A 216 -5.41 0.56 12.74
CA ILE A 216 -5.47 -0.90 12.77
C ILE A 216 -4.95 -1.47 11.47
N GLY A 217 -4.02 -2.43 11.53
CA GLY A 217 -3.62 -3.25 10.40
C GLY A 217 -4.73 -4.22 10.01
N LEU A 218 -5.37 -4.00 8.87
CA LEU A 218 -6.51 -4.80 8.43
C LEU A 218 -6.10 -6.10 7.74
N GLN A 219 -5.11 -6.00 6.86
CA GLN A 219 -4.59 -7.13 6.09
C GLN A 219 -3.14 -6.87 5.69
N THR A 220 -2.33 -7.91 5.76
CA THR A 220 -0.99 -7.98 5.18
C THR A 220 -0.95 -9.09 4.15
N ALA A 221 -0.55 -8.78 2.92
CA ALA A 221 -0.48 -9.75 1.82
C ALA A 221 0.52 -9.28 0.74
N SER A 222 0.86 -10.17 -0.21
CA SER A 222 1.49 -9.74 -1.46
C SER A 222 0.52 -8.85 -2.26
N PRO A 223 1.01 -7.94 -3.11
CA PRO A 223 0.16 -7.10 -3.94
C PRO A 223 -0.92 -7.89 -4.67
N GLN A 224 -0.53 -8.96 -5.36
CA GLN A 224 -1.46 -9.81 -6.11
C GLN A 224 -2.59 -10.39 -5.22
N ASN A 225 -2.23 -10.92 -4.05
CA ASN A 225 -3.23 -11.48 -3.13
C ASN A 225 -4.12 -10.41 -2.52
N LEU A 226 -3.60 -9.21 -2.29
CA LEU A 226 -4.36 -8.10 -1.73
C LEU A 226 -5.50 -7.66 -2.66
N PHE A 227 -5.22 -7.54 -3.96
CA PHE A 227 -6.21 -7.15 -4.97
C PHE A 227 -7.17 -8.28 -5.34
N GLN A 228 -6.72 -9.55 -5.33
CA GLN A 228 -7.57 -10.68 -5.69
C GLN A 228 -8.39 -11.25 -4.54
N LYS A 229 -7.90 -11.13 -3.30
CA LYS A 229 -8.48 -11.77 -2.11
C LYS A 229 -8.48 -10.82 -0.92
N PRO A 230 -9.19 -9.67 -1.02
CA PRO A 230 -9.33 -8.77 0.12
C PRO A 230 -10.02 -9.49 1.28
N ARG A 231 -9.56 -9.24 2.50
CA ARG A 231 -10.07 -9.93 3.69
C ARG A 231 -11.51 -9.54 4.07
N ASN A 232 -11.89 -8.31 3.71
CA ASN A 232 -13.23 -7.77 3.94
C ASN A 232 -13.51 -6.63 2.94
N SER A 233 -14.76 -6.15 2.91
CA SER A 233 -15.18 -5.06 2.03
C SER A 233 -14.39 -3.78 2.25
N ARG A 234 -14.02 -3.46 3.50
CA ARG A 234 -13.22 -2.25 3.78
C ARG A 234 -11.83 -2.29 3.15
N VAL A 235 -11.18 -3.44 3.19
CA VAL A 235 -9.90 -3.62 2.47
C VAL A 235 -10.12 -3.47 0.98
N ALA A 236 -11.19 -4.09 0.42
CA ALA A 236 -11.52 -3.97 -1.01
C ALA A 236 -11.71 -2.50 -1.44
N GLU A 237 -12.46 -1.72 -0.65
CA GLU A 237 -12.62 -0.27 -0.86
C GLU A 237 -11.29 0.47 -0.82
N LEU A 238 -10.48 0.24 0.23
CA LEU A 238 -9.22 0.94 0.44
C LEU A 238 -8.17 0.63 -0.63
N VAL A 239 -8.24 -0.56 -1.23
CA VAL A 239 -7.36 -0.91 -2.35
C VAL A 239 -7.97 -0.58 -3.72
N GLY A 240 -9.10 0.13 -3.74
CA GLY A 240 -9.70 0.66 -4.96
C GLY A 240 -10.34 -0.40 -5.86
N ILE A 241 -10.84 -1.51 -5.30
CA ILE A 241 -11.61 -2.48 -6.06
C ILE A 241 -12.98 -1.88 -6.37
N SER A 242 -13.23 -1.60 -7.66
CA SER A 242 -14.44 -0.93 -8.13
C SER A 242 -15.66 -1.86 -8.13
N ASN A 243 -15.47 -3.15 -8.47
CA ASN A 243 -16.54 -4.14 -8.53
C ASN A 243 -16.69 -4.84 -7.18
N LEU A 244 -17.26 -4.14 -6.22
CA LEU A 244 -17.55 -4.61 -4.87
C LEU A 244 -19.06 -4.56 -4.65
N PHE A 245 -19.67 -5.69 -4.38
CA PHE A 245 -21.12 -5.88 -4.29
C PHE A 245 -21.52 -6.64 -3.03
N GLN A 246 -22.83 -6.68 -2.76
CA GLN A 246 -23.42 -7.54 -1.75
C GLN A 246 -24.26 -8.64 -2.39
N GLY A 247 -24.47 -9.73 -1.64
CA GLY A 247 -25.28 -10.83 -2.08
C GLY A 247 -25.60 -11.81 -0.96
N ARG A 248 -26.44 -12.78 -1.25
CA ARG A 248 -26.75 -13.90 -0.37
C ARG A 248 -26.09 -15.15 -0.92
N PHE A 249 -25.24 -15.75 -0.12
CA PHE A 249 -24.53 -16.98 -0.50
C PHE A 249 -25.21 -18.21 0.09
N ASN A 250 -25.45 -19.21 -0.74
CA ASN A 250 -25.99 -20.49 -0.31
C ASN A 250 -25.39 -21.63 -1.17
N GLN A 251 -24.52 -22.45 -0.57
CA GLN A 251 -23.98 -23.69 -1.15
C GLN A 251 -23.52 -23.54 -2.62
N GLY A 252 -22.60 -22.60 -2.87
CA GLY A 252 -22.06 -22.38 -4.22
C GLY A 252 -22.91 -21.49 -5.13
N LYS A 253 -24.08 -21.04 -4.68
CA LYS A 253 -24.91 -20.05 -5.37
C LYS A 253 -24.79 -18.71 -4.69
N LEU A 254 -24.56 -17.66 -5.46
CA LEU A 254 -24.48 -16.27 -5.00
C LEU A 254 -25.60 -15.47 -5.67
N GLN A 255 -26.64 -15.16 -4.92
CA GLN A 255 -27.69 -14.25 -5.37
C GLN A 255 -27.18 -12.82 -5.21
N TRP A 256 -27.03 -12.08 -6.31
CA TRP A 256 -26.58 -10.69 -6.28
C TRP A 256 -27.72 -9.79 -5.76
N GLN A 257 -27.46 -9.09 -4.68
CA GLN A 257 -28.47 -8.25 -4.03
C GLN A 257 -28.91 -7.10 -4.94
N GLY A 258 -30.23 -6.89 -5.02
CA GLY A 258 -30.82 -5.85 -5.87
C GLY A 258 -30.93 -6.22 -7.33
N THR A 259 -30.68 -7.47 -7.69
CA THR A 259 -30.83 -8.02 -9.06
C THR A 259 -31.49 -9.38 -9.05
N ASP A 260 -31.92 -9.86 -10.23
CA ASP A 260 -32.40 -11.23 -10.44
C ASP A 260 -31.27 -12.20 -10.80
N ILE A 261 -30.00 -11.75 -10.68
CA ILE A 261 -28.83 -12.51 -11.12
C ILE A 261 -28.35 -13.45 -10.01
N ALA A 262 -28.29 -14.73 -10.32
CA ALA A 262 -27.67 -15.77 -9.50
C ALA A 262 -26.43 -16.32 -10.19
N LEU A 263 -25.30 -16.28 -9.49
CA LEU A 263 -23.98 -16.69 -10.01
C LEU A 263 -23.55 -18.01 -9.37
N ASP A 264 -23.00 -18.90 -10.18
CA ASP A 264 -22.33 -20.11 -9.68
C ASP A 264 -20.91 -19.76 -9.27
N VAL A 265 -20.59 -19.95 -7.98
CA VAL A 265 -19.31 -19.55 -7.40
C VAL A 265 -18.65 -20.72 -6.68
N VAL A 266 -17.32 -20.63 -6.50
CA VAL A 266 -16.56 -21.67 -5.80
C VAL A 266 -16.89 -21.66 -4.30
N ASP A 267 -17.55 -22.70 -3.83
CA ASP A 267 -17.75 -22.92 -2.39
C ASP A 267 -16.48 -23.53 -1.77
N LYS A 268 -15.90 -22.81 -0.82
CA LYS A 268 -14.73 -23.26 -0.04
C LYS A 268 -15.11 -23.84 1.33
N ASN A 269 -16.40 -24.04 1.58
CA ASN A 269 -16.94 -24.52 2.87
C ASN A 269 -16.52 -23.67 4.08
N LYS A 270 -16.28 -22.36 3.88
CA LYS A 270 -15.84 -21.42 4.92
C LYS A 270 -16.93 -20.43 5.32
N ILE A 271 -17.99 -20.35 4.55
CA ILE A 271 -19.11 -19.42 4.76
C ILE A 271 -20.36 -20.24 4.99
N PRO A 272 -21.08 -20.02 6.10
CA PRO A 272 -22.33 -20.73 6.35
C PRO A 272 -23.34 -20.50 5.22
N ALA A 273 -24.17 -21.52 4.97
CA ALA A 273 -25.28 -21.39 4.03
C ALA A 273 -26.19 -20.22 4.45
N ASP A 274 -26.85 -19.61 3.49
CA ASP A 274 -27.80 -18.50 3.67
C ASP A 274 -27.20 -17.25 4.33
N SER A 275 -25.90 -17.00 4.11
CA SER A 275 -25.19 -15.85 4.66
C SER A 275 -25.24 -14.64 3.74
N ILE A 276 -25.41 -13.44 4.33
CA ILE A 276 -25.17 -12.17 3.61
C ILE A 276 -23.67 -11.96 3.49
N VAL A 277 -23.21 -11.69 2.29
CA VAL A 277 -21.79 -11.55 1.97
C VAL A 277 -21.51 -10.29 1.15
N ALA A 278 -20.30 -9.77 1.26
CA ALA A 278 -19.74 -8.92 0.23
C ALA A 278 -18.95 -9.80 -0.76
N TRP A 279 -18.90 -9.38 -2.00
CA TRP A 279 -18.13 -10.09 -3.02
C TRP A 279 -17.49 -9.13 -4.02
N VAL A 280 -16.39 -9.55 -4.59
CA VAL A 280 -15.65 -8.79 -5.60
C VAL A 280 -15.37 -9.67 -6.80
N ILE A 281 -15.29 -9.03 -7.97
CA ILE A 281 -14.85 -9.68 -9.21
C ILE A 281 -13.74 -8.83 -9.83
N PRO A 282 -12.58 -9.41 -10.17
CA PRO A 282 -11.52 -8.70 -10.85
C PRO A 282 -11.88 -8.43 -12.31
N GLN A 283 -11.20 -7.47 -12.94
CA GLN A 283 -11.40 -7.12 -14.36
C GLN A 283 -11.26 -8.35 -15.30
N SER A 284 -10.33 -9.24 -14.98
CA SER A 284 -10.11 -10.49 -15.74
C SER A 284 -11.27 -11.50 -15.66
N GLY A 285 -12.16 -11.33 -14.68
CA GLY A 285 -13.36 -12.17 -14.51
C GLY A 285 -14.59 -11.63 -15.24
N ILE A 286 -14.46 -10.50 -15.95
CA ILE A 286 -15.56 -9.86 -16.67
C ILE A 286 -15.29 -9.95 -18.16
N SER A 287 -16.21 -10.57 -18.89
CA SER A 287 -16.21 -10.62 -20.36
C SER A 287 -17.40 -9.85 -20.90
N VAL A 288 -17.18 -9.09 -21.97
CA VAL A 288 -18.20 -8.26 -22.61
C VAL A 288 -18.40 -8.74 -24.03
N GLY A 289 -19.63 -9.04 -24.43
CA GLY A 289 -20.00 -9.50 -25.76
C GLY A 289 -21.27 -8.85 -26.27
N ARG A 290 -21.62 -9.18 -27.51
CA ARG A 290 -22.86 -8.74 -28.16
C ARG A 290 -23.86 -9.90 -28.32
N THR A 291 -23.39 -11.10 -28.13
CA THR A 291 -24.20 -12.31 -28.32
C THR A 291 -24.55 -12.90 -26.97
N LYS A 292 -25.84 -13.17 -26.77
CA LYS A 292 -26.34 -13.77 -25.56
C LYS A 292 -25.87 -15.23 -25.45
N THR A 293 -25.33 -15.59 -24.29
CA THR A 293 -24.94 -16.96 -23.92
C THR A 293 -25.81 -17.44 -22.76
N ALA A 294 -25.68 -18.71 -22.39
CA ALA A 294 -26.41 -19.27 -21.24
C ALA A 294 -25.93 -18.68 -19.90
N LEU A 295 -24.75 -18.12 -19.87
CA LEU A 295 -24.09 -17.54 -18.66
C LEU A 295 -24.03 -16.01 -18.68
N SER A 296 -24.48 -15.36 -19.77
CA SER A 296 -24.44 -13.92 -19.89
C SER A 296 -25.67 -13.25 -19.29
N HIS A 297 -25.45 -12.01 -18.86
CA HIS A 297 -26.47 -11.13 -18.31
C HIS A 297 -26.52 -9.85 -19.12
N THR A 298 -27.71 -9.48 -19.58
CA THR A 298 -27.90 -8.25 -20.35
C THR A 298 -27.63 -7.04 -19.47
N ALA A 299 -26.83 -6.10 -19.98
CA ALA A 299 -26.55 -4.81 -19.35
C ALA A 299 -26.55 -3.70 -20.39
N SER A 300 -26.63 -2.46 -19.98
CA SER A 300 -26.53 -1.29 -20.86
C SER A 300 -25.34 -0.41 -20.49
N VAL A 301 -24.65 0.12 -21.49
CA VAL A 301 -23.56 1.08 -21.26
C VAL A 301 -24.14 2.37 -20.69
N SER A 302 -23.81 2.72 -19.45
CA SER A 302 -24.27 3.95 -18.79
C SER A 302 -23.25 5.08 -18.93
N GLU A 303 -21.96 4.77 -18.93
CA GLU A 303 -20.88 5.75 -19.05
C GLU A 303 -19.66 5.16 -19.76
N ILE A 304 -18.95 6.00 -20.50
CA ILE A 304 -17.64 5.68 -21.10
C ILE A 304 -16.71 6.85 -20.85
N SER A 305 -15.61 6.59 -20.14
CA SER A 305 -14.53 7.55 -19.90
C SER A 305 -13.22 6.99 -20.45
N ALA A 306 -12.52 7.76 -21.30
CA ALA A 306 -11.27 7.31 -21.90
C ALA A 306 -10.10 8.22 -21.50
N ILE A 307 -8.98 7.59 -21.11
CA ILE A 307 -7.72 8.27 -20.80
C ILE A 307 -6.61 7.60 -21.64
N GLY A 308 -6.22 8.27 -22.70
CA GLY A 308 -5.21 7.72 -23.64
C GLY A 308 -5.71 6.46 -24.33
N GLN A 309 -5.05 5.33 -24.09
CA GLN A 309 -5.39 4.04 -24.71
C GLN A 309 -6.30 3.16 -23.85
N ILE A 310 -6.65 3.61 -22.65
CA ILE A 310 -7.49 2.87 -21.71
C ILE A 310 -8.84 3.58 -21.62
N ALA A 311 -9.90 2.80 -21.68
CA ALA A 311 -11.26 3.23 -21.42
C ALA A 311 -11.82 2.52 -20.19
N VAL A 312 -12.56 3.26 -19.38
CA VAL A 312 -13.35 2.75 -18.26
C VAL A 312 -14.82 2.84 -18.67
N ILE A 313 -15.48 1.71 -18.69
CA ILE A 313 -16.87 1.57 -19.10
C ILE A 313 -17.70 1.18 -17.88
N GLN A 314 -18.83 1.84 -17.68
CA GLN A 314 -19.81 1.46 -16.67
C GLN A 314 -21.01 0.83 -17.36
N PHE A 315 -21.40 -0.34 -16.85
CA PHE A 315 -22.56 -1.09 -17.33
C PHE A 315 -23.63 -1.10 -16.23
N ALA A 316 -24.80 -0.52 -16.53
CA ALA A 316 -25.95 -0.58 -15.65
C ALA A 316 -26.67 -1.92 -15.82
N ILE A 317 -26.99 -2.58 -14.71
CA ILE A 317 -27.76 -3.81 -14.68
C ILE A 317 -29.26 -3.46 -14.70
N PRO A 318 -30.07 -4.01 -15.61
CA PRO A 318 -31.50 -3.69 -15.72
C PRO A 318 -32.25 -3.92 -14.41
N ALA A 319 -33.24 -3.06 -14.14
CA ALA A 319 -34.09 -3.13 -12.96
C ALA A 319 -33.35 -3.11 -11.62
N SER A 320 -32.13 -2.57 -11.59
CA SER A 320 -31.32 -2.43 -10.40
C SER A 320 -30.50 -1.15 -10.41
N ASP A 321 -30.00 -0.74 -9.22
CA ASP A 321 -29.03 0.37 -9.09
C ASP A 321 -27.58 -0.12 -9.18
N GLN A 322 -27.38 -1.38 -9.59
CA GLN A 322 -26.04 -1.98 -9.65
C GLN A 322 -25.34 -1.63 -10.95
N THR A 323 -24.04 -1.36 -10.84
CA THR A 323 -23.17 -0.98 -11.97
C THR A 323 -21.91 -1.82 -11.95
N VAL A 324 -21.57 -2.42 -13.08
CA VAL A 324 -20.30 -3.14 -13.29
C VAL A 324 -19.33 -2.21 -14.01
N ILE A 325 -18.12 -2.09 -13.47
CA ILE A 325 -17.04 -1.29 -14.06
C ILE A 325 -16.08 -2.22 -14.78
N TRP A 326 -15.81 -1.91 -16.05
CA TRP A 326 -14.88 -2.67 -16.87
C TRP A 326 -13.84 -1.76 -17.51
N GLU A 327 -12.57 -2.16 -17.40
CA GLU A 327 -11.45 -1.46 -18.00
C GLU A 327 -11.00 -2.22 -19.26
N ALA A 328 -10.93 -1.52 -20.39
CA ALA A 328 -10.55 -2.09 -21.67
C ALA A 328 -9.65 -1.14 -22.46
N SER A 329 -9.02 -1.66 -23.52
CA SER A 329 -8.37 -0.78 -24.49
C SER A 329 -9.40 -0.01 -25.32
N THR A 330 -9.07 1.21 -25.75
CA THR A 330 -9.92 1.99 -26.67
C THR A 330 -10.14 1.25 -27.99
N ALA A 331 -9.21 0.39 -28.40
CA ALA A 331 -9.37 -0.48 -29.58
C ALA A 331 -10.49 -1.52 -29.37
N GLU A 332 -10.57 -2.09 -28.18
CA GLU A 332 -11.61 -3.08 -27.84
C GLU A 332 -12.99 -2.43 -27.75
N VAL A 333 -13.10 -1.26 -27.17
CA VAL A 333 -14.34 -0.44 -27.17
C VAL A 333 -14.83 -0.19 -28.59
N ARG A 334 -13.94 0.15 -29.50
CA ARG A 334 -14.28 0.32 -30.94
C ARG A 334 -14.70 -0.99 -31.60
N ARG A 335 -13.96 -2.08 -31.35
CA ARG A 335 -14.26 -3.42 -31.89
C ARG A 335 -15.65 -3.91 -31.48
N LEU A 336 -16.04 -3.63 -30.25
CA LEU A 336 -17.34 -3.98 -29.69
C LEU A 336 -18.42 -2.93 -30.00
N GLU A 337 -18.05 -1.83 -30.69
CA GLU A 337 -18.96 -0.72 -31.03
C GLU A 337 -19.72 -0.19 -29.81
N LEU A 338 -19.04 -0.06 -28.67
CA LEU A 338 -19.66 0.40 -27.43
C LEU A 338 -19.95 1.88 -27.49
N GLY A 339 -21.17 2.25 -27.12
CA GLY A 339 -21.65 3.63 -26.98
C GLY A 339 -22.69 3.71 -25.88
N ILE A 340 -22.90 4.89 -25.30
CA ILE A 340 -23.89 5.10 -24.24
C ILE A 340 -25.27 4.61 -24.69
N GLY A 341 -25.95 3.84 -23.84
CA GLY A 341 -27.26 3.26 -24.12
C GLY A 341 -27.22 1.91 -24.90
N ILE A 342 -26.07 1.52 -25.41
CA ILE A 342 -25.91 0.23 -26.12
C ILE A 342 -26.06 -0.93 -25.13
N GLN A 343 -26.89 -1.91 -25.51
CA GLN A 343 -27.01 -3.18 -24.78
C GLN A 343 -25.87 -4.12 -25.11
N VAL A 344 -25.35 -4.76 -24.08
CA VAL A 344 -24.28 -5.75 -24.13
C VAL A 344 -24.64 -6.97 -23.28
N GLU A 345 -23.94 -8.05 -23.51
CA GLU A 345 -24.00 -9.25 -22.69
C GLU A 345 -22.75 -9.36 -21.84
N LEU A 346 -22.92 -9.33 -20.50
CA LEU A 346 -21.85 -9.47 -19.52
C LEU A 346 -21.77 -10.90 -19.04
N GLU A 347 -20.60 -11.48 -19.09
CA GLU A 347 -20.31 -12.78 -18.49
C GLU A 347 -19.41 -12.56 -17.26
N LEU A 348 -19.86 -13.01 -16.09
CA LEU A 348 -19.14 -12.88 -14.82
C LEU A 348 -18.63 -14.25 -14.41
N ASP A 349 -17.30 -14.47 -14.52
CA ASP A 349 -16.68 -15.75 -14.17
C ASP A 349 -16.73 -16.00 -12.66
N GLY A 350 -17.68 -16.83 -12.24
CA GLY A 350 -17.86 -17.17 -10.84
C GLY A 350 -16.65 -17.83 -10.16
N LYS A 351 -15.73 -18.43 -10.94
CA LYS A 351 -14.47 -18.99 -10.40
C LYS A 351 -13.52 -17.91 -9.93
N GLN A 352 -13.62 -16.70 -10.48
CA GLN A 352 -12.79 -15.54 -10.10
C GLN A 352 -13.47 -14.66 -9.04
N ILE A 353 -14.73 -14.91 -8.71
CA ILE A 353 -15.42 -14.21 -7.64
C ILE A 353 -14.80 -14.56 -6.28
N HIS A 354 -14.45 -13.53 -5.52
CA HIS A 354 -14.02 -13.68 -4.14
C HIS A 354 -15.11 -13.18 -3.18
N ILE A 355 -15.55 -14.09 -2.29
CA ILE A 355 -16.63 -13.84 -1.34
C ILE A 355 -16.06 -13.57 0.04
N MET A 356 -16.58 -12.54 0.69
CA MET A 356 -16.19 -12.10 2.03
C MET A 356 -17.42 -12.12 2.95
N PRO A 357 -17.39 -12.82 4.11
CA PRO A 357 -18.48 -12.75 5.06
C PRO A 357 -18.63 -11.33 5.59
N LEU A 358 -19.86 -10.81 5.62
CA LEU A 358 -20.16 -9.57 6.30
C LEU A 358 -20.19 -9.80 7.80
N ARG A 359 -19.40 -9.03 8.53
CA ARG A 359 -19.41 -9.07 9.99
C ARG A 359 -20.71 -8.45 10.53
N PRO A 360 -21.15 -8.83 11.72
CA PRO A 360 -22.30 -8.22 12.38
C PRO A 360 -22.18 -6.68 12.45
N ILE A 361 -23.32 -5.99 12.43
CA ILE A 361 -23.37 -4.52 12.43
C ILE A 361 -22.58 -3.91 13.59
N ASN A 362 -22.56 -4.58 14.73
CA ASN A 362 -21.89 -4.12 15.96
C ASN A 362 -20.42 -4.56 16.07
N ASP A 363 -19.86 -5.29 15.09
CA ASP A 363 -18.42 -5.64 15.11
C ASP A 363 -17.61 -4.39 14.76
N PRO A 364 -16.74 -3.88 15.66
CA PRO A 364 -15.92 -2.69 15.42
C PRO A 364 -14.97 -2.84 14.22
N ARG A 365 -14.78 -4.08 13.74
CA ARG A 365 -14.02 -4.41 12.55
C ARG A 365 -14.89 -4.45 11.29
N ARG A 366 -16.19 -4.19 11.40
CA ARG A 366 -17.08 -3.99 10.26
C ARG A 366 -16.90 -2.57 9.72
N PHE A 367 -15.97 -2.42 8.84
CA PHE A 367 -15.78 -1.19 8.07
C PHE A 367 -16.53 -1.34 6.74
N THR A 368 -17.79 -1.03 6.71
CA THR A 368 -18.55 -0.97 5.45
C THR A 368 -19.08 0.44 5.29
N THR A 369 -18.80 1.05 4.16
CA THR A 369 -19.46 2.28 3.69
C THR A 369 -20.77 1.94 2.97
N ILE A 370 -21.04 0.66 2.68
CA ILE A 370 -22.28 0.21 2.08
C ILE A 370 -23.34 0.26 3.17
N ALA A 371 -24.22 1.26 3.10
CA ALA A 371 -25.33 1.39 4.03
C ALA A 371 -26.18 0.11 3.99
N PRO A 372 -26.67 -0.36 5.15
CA PRO A 372 -27.70 -1.39 5.13
C PRO A 372 -28.97 -0.76 4.55
N ASN A 373 -29.47 -1.30 3.44
CA ASN A 373 -30.85 -1.04 3.01
C ASN A 373 -31.81 -1.76 3.92
#